data_f388e03b74b688725c93e1ff11813834
#
_entry.id   f388e03b74b688725c93e1ff11813834
#
_cell.length_a   1.000
_cell.length_b   1.000
_cell.length_c   1.000
_cell.angle_alpha   90.00
_cell.angle_beta   90.00
_cell.angle_gamma   90.00
#
_symmetry.space_group_name_H-M   'P 1'
#
loop_
_entity.id
_entity.type
_entity.pdbx_description
1 polymer ?
#
loop_
_entity_poly.entity_id
_entity_poly.type
_entity_poly.pdbx_seq_one_letter_code
_entity_poly.pdbx_strand_id
1 'polypeptide(L)'
;MATSAELKQNILNGGYDQAFAKLYGADTATVAAQRVRYVDMIDHFEENFGTGRTVCLYSAPGRTEIGGNHTDHNNGVVIAAAVNLDIIAVVAKNDENVVRVISHGFGKIDDVNLRDLTPQPVEAEHSLSLIHI
;
A
#
# COMPACT_ATOMS: atom_id res chain seq x y z
N MET A 1 -11.02 2.35 14.23
CA MET A 1 -9.79 1.65 13.87
C MET A 1 -9.79 0.33 14.61
N ALA A 2 -9.41 -0.75 13.97
CA ALA A 2 -9.42 -2.10 14.52
C ALA A 2 -7.98 -2.62 14.69
N THR A 3 -7.79 -3.60 15.54
CA THR A 3 -6.51 -4.29 15.67
C THR A 3 -6.25 -5.17 14.44
N SER A 4 -5.00 -5.52 14.20
CA SER A 4 -4.62 -6.44 13.11
C SER A 4 -5.39 -7.76 13.20
N ALA A 5 -5.53 -8.32 14.40
CA ALA A 5 -6.28 -9.56 14.63
C ALA A 5 -7.78 -9.44 14.32
N GLU A 6 -8.42 -8.33 14.75
CA GLU A 6 -9.84 -8.07 14.45
C GLU A 6 -10.08 -7.89 12.95
N LEU A 7 -9.18 -7.16 12.25
CA LEU A 7 -9.26 -6.99 10.80
C LEU A 7 -9.11 -8.32 10.07
N LYS A 8 -8.12 -9.11 10.43
CA LYS A 8 -7.90 -10.44 9.87
C LYS A 8 -9.14 -11.32 10.01
N GLN A 9 -9.70 -11.39 11.22
CA GLN A 9 -10.91 -12.16 11.49
C GLN A 9 -12.12 -11.65 10.69
N ASN A 10 -12.28 -10.35 10.56
CA ASN A 10 -13.36 -9.74 9.78
C ASN A 10 -13.22 -10.03 8.28
N ILE A 11 -12.00 -9.99 7.73
CA ILE A 11 -11.74 -10.37 6.34
C ILE A 11 -12.08 -11.84 6.11
N LEU A 12 -11.63 -12.74 6.98
CA LEU A 12 -11.90 -14.17 6.88
C LEU A 12 -13.41 -14.49 6.94
N ASN A 13 -14.15 -13.74 7.74
CA ASN A 13 -15.61 -13.88 7.86
C ASN A 13 -16.40 -13.20 6.73
N GLY A 14 -15.71 -12.63 5.74
CA GLY A 14 -16.34 -12.00 4.57
C GLY A 14 -16.84 -10.58 4.79
N GLY A 15 -16.49 -9.94 5.89
CA GLY A 15 -16.94 -8.56 6.19
C GLY A 15 -16.43 -7.51 5.18
N TYR A 16 -15.41 -7.85 4.39
CA TYR A 16 -14.86 -6.98 3.34
C TYR A 16 -15.25 -7.39 1.91
N ASP A 17 -16.05 -8.45 1.73
CA ASP A 17 -16.37 -8.98 0.40
C ASP A 17 -17.01 -7.96 -0.53
N GLN A 18 -17.92 -7.15 0.00
CA GLN A 18 -18.56 -6.10 -0.79
C GLN A 18 -17.55 -5.03 -1.25
N ALA A 19 -16.59 -4.69 -0.41
CA ALA A 19 -15.51 -3.77 -0.76
C ALA A 19 -14.59 -4.39 -1.82
N PHE A 20 -14.21 -5.64 -1.66
CA PHE A 20 -13.38 -6.36 -2.62
C PHE A 20 -14.10 -6.52 -3.97
N ALA A 21 -15.38 -6.89 -3.96
CA ALA A 21 -16.18 -6.97 -5.17
C ALA A 21 -16.26 -5.64 -5.94
N LYS A 22 -16.33 -4.53 -5.21
CA LYS A 22 -16.34 -3.19 -5.81
C LYS A 22 -15.00 -2.79 -6.40
N LEU A 23 -13.88 -3.16 -5.75
CA LEU A 23 -12.52 -2.76 -6.16
C LEU A 23 -11.95 -3.68 -7.25
N TYR A 24 -12.20 -4.98 -7.15
CA TYR A 24 -11.51 -6.01 -7.95
C TYR A 24 -12.43 -6.80 -8.87
N GLY A 25 -13.74 -6.62 -8.75
CA GLY A 25 -14.74 -7.38 -9.48
C GLY A 25 -15.51 -8.36 -8.60
N ALA A 26 -16.77 -8.61 -8.97
CA ALA A 26 -17.73 -9.38 -8.16
C ALA A 26 -17.61 -10.91 -8.34
N ASP A 27 -16.64 -11.38 -9.09
CA ASP A 27 -16.39 -12.81 -9.24
C ASP A 27 -15.95 -13.44 -7.90
N THR A 28 -16.55 -14.55 -7.55
CA THR A 28 -16.34 -15.22 -6.26
C THR A 28 -14.90 -15.67 -6.04
N ALA A 29 -14.22 -16.13 -7.10
CA ALA A 29 -12.82 -16.54 -7.03
C ALA A 29 -11.91 -15.35 -6.80
N THR A 30 -12.19 -14.22 -7.45
CA THR A 30 -11.48 -12.95 -7.26
C THR A 30 -11.62 -12.46 -5.83
N VAL A 31 -12.84 -12.41 -5.29
CA VAL A 31 -13.08 -11.99 -3.90
C VAL A 31 -12.34 -12.90 -2.90
N ALA A 32 -12.38 -14.22 -3.12
CA ALA A 32 -11.66 -15.18 -2.28
C ALA A 32 -10.14 -14.97 -2.34
N ALA A 33 -9.58 -14.73 -3.52
CA ALA A 33 -8.17 -14.45 -3.70
C ALA A 33 -7.74 -13.15 -2.97
N GLN A 34 -8.58 -12.11 -3.00
CA GLN A 34 -8.30 -10.88 -2.26
C GLN A 34 -8.35 -11.08 -0.75
N ARG A 35 -9.26 -11.90 -0.21
CA ARG A 35 -9.22 -12.25 1.22
C ARG A 35 -7.87 -12.84 1.63
N VAL A 36 -7.38 -13.81 0.88
CA VAL A 36 -6.07 -14.44 1.14
C VAL A 36 -4.96 -13.39 1.08
N ARG A 37 -4.92 -12.58 0.02
CA ARG A 37 -3.90 -11.54 -0.20
C ARG A 37 -3.83 -10.52 0.94
N TYR A 38 -4.98 -10.05 1.43
CA TYR A 38 -5.03 -9.07 2.52
C TYR A 38 -4.69 -9.70 3.88
N VAL A 39 -5.10 -10.93 4.13
CA VAL A 39 -4.70 -11.67 5.34
C VAL A 39 -3.20 -11.89 5.37
N ASP A 40 -2.62 -12.35 4.27
CA ASP A 40 -1.18 -12.56 4.11
C ASP A 40 -0.38 -11.28 4.36
N MET A 41 -0.85 -10.14 3.83
CA MET A 41 -0.23 -8.84 4.09
C MET A 41 -0.31 -8.43 5.57
N ILE A 42 -1.41 -8.73 6.28
CA ILE A 42 -1.52 -8.50 7.72
C ILE A 42 -0.56 -9.41 8.49
N ASP A 43 -0.39 -10.66 8.08
CA ASP A 43 0.57 -11.59 8.69
C ASP A 43 2.00 -11.06 8.55
N HIS A 44 2.40 -10.62 7.36
CA HIS A 44 3.70 -9.98 7.15
C HIS A 44 3.89 -8.71 7.98
N PHE A 45 2.83 -7.90 8.13
CA PHE A 45 2.89 -6.76 9.02
C PHE A 45 3.14 -7.18 10.48
N GLU A 46 2.43 -8.20 10.97
CA GLU A 46 2.60 -8.71 12.34
C GLU A 46 3.98 -9.32 12.58
N GLU A 47 4.55 -10.00 11.60
CA GLU A 47 5.91 -10.54 11.64
C GLU A 47 6.97 -9.45 11.83
N ASN A 48 6.81 -8.32 11.17
CA ASN A 48 7.81 -7.25 11.16
C ASN A 48 7.60 -6.19 12.24
N PHE A 49 6.33 -5.91 12.60
CA PHE A 49 5.98 -4.79 13.50
C PHE A 49 5.28 -5.23 14.79
N GLY A 50 5.06 -6.53 14.97
CA GLY A 50 4.40 -7.11 16.14
C GLY A 50 2.86 -7.15 16.00
N THR A 51 2.27 -8.04 16.79
CA THR A 51 0.82 -8.29 16.83
C THR A 51 0.07 -7.27 17.68
N GLY A 52 -1.27 -7.23 17.52
CA GLY A 52 -2.17 -6.45 18.39
C GLY A 52 -2.14 -4.94 18.13
N ARG A 53 -1.44 -4.47 17.13
CA ARG A 53 -1.42 -3.04 16.77
C ARG A 53 -2.72 -2.66 16.07
N THR A 54 -3.15 -1.43 16.32
CA THR A 54 -4.23 -0.81 15.55
C THR A 54 -3.72 -0.44 14.18
N VAL A 55 -4.36 -0.94 13.12
CA VAL A 55 -3.92 -0.77 11.73
C VAL A 55 -5.04 -0.27 10.83
N CYS A 56 -4.64 0.29 9.69
CA CYS A 56 -5.49 0.63 8.55
C CYS A 56 -4.99 -0.10 7.31
N LEU A 57 -5.94 -0.45 6.43
CA LEU A 57 -5.66 -1.05 5.13
C LEU A 57 -5.83 0.00 4.05
N TYR A 58 -4.91 0.04 3.10
CA TYR A 58 -4.95 0.92 1.94
C TYR A 58 -4.75 0.11 0.67
N SER A 59 -5.38 0.58 -0.41
CA SER A 59 -5.17 0.10 -1.77
C SER A 59 -4.93 1.30 -2.66
N ALA A 60 -3.84 1.28 -3.40
CA ALA A 60 -3.47 2.31 -4.36
C ALA A 60 -3.39 1.67 -5.75
N PRO A 61 -4.33 1.96 -6.65
CA PRO A 61 -4.34 1.39 -7.98
C PRO A 61 -3.18 1.90 -8.82
N GLY A 62 -2.63 1.03 -9.67
CA GLY A 62 -1.79 1.42 -10.77
C GLY A 62 -2.56 2.24 -11.81
N ARG A 63 -1.85 2.86 -12.73
CA ARG A 63 -2.45 3.56 -13.86
C ARG A 63 -1.91 3.04 -15.18
N THR A 64 -2.75 3.11 -16.21
CA THR A 64 -2.32 3.04 -17.60
C THR A 64 -2.39 4.42 -18.21
N GLU A 65 -1.41 4.76 -19.01
CA GLU A 65 -1.42 5.98 -19.79
C GLU A 65 -2.01 5.70 -21.16
N ILE A 66 -3.11 6.41 -21.50
CA ILE A 66 -3.83 6.23 -22.76
C ILE A 66 -3.28 7.18 -23.83
N GLY A 67 -2.83 8.35 -23.42
CA GLY A 67 -2.22 9.34 -24.31
C GLY A 67 -1.57 10.47 -23.55
N GLY A 68 -0.62 11.18 -24.20
CA GLY A 68 0.10 12.31 -23.64
C GLY A 68 1.53 12.00 -23.17
N ASN A 69 1.88 10.77 -22.94
CA ASN A 69 3.24 10.22 -22.70
C ASN A 69 4.20 11.15 -21.94
N HIS A 70 3.98 11.33 -20.64
CA HIS A 70 4.84 12.13 -19.76
C HIS A 70 5.00 13.62 -20.16
N THR A 71 3.98 14.22 -20.75
CA THR A 71 3.99 15.65 -21.10
C THR A 71 3.43 16.55 -20.00
N ASP A 72 2.94 16.00 -18.90
CA ASP A 72 2.33 16.71 -17.77
C ASP A 72 3.31 17.70 -17.12
N HIS A 73 4.58 17.31 -16.93
CA HIS A 73 5.62 18.20 -16.40
C HIS A 73 6.03 19.34 -17.37
N ASN A 74 5.61 19.28 -18.63
CA ASN A 74 5.80 20.32 -19.65
C ASN A 74 4.52 21.10 -19.96
N ASN A 75 3.53 21.10 -19.04
CA ASN A 75 2.19 21.66 -19.23
C ASN A 75 1.40 21.00 -20.38
N GLY A 76 1.75 19.78 -20.77
CA GLY A 76 1.01 18.97 -21.71
C GLY A 76 -0.25 18.36 -21.10
N VAL A 77 -1.15 17.87 -21.96
CA VAL A 77 -2.36 17.18 -21.54
C VAL A 77 -2.12 15.68 -21.62
N VAL A 78 -2.45 14.96 -20.54
CA VAL A 78 -2.37 13.51 -20.48
C VAL A 78 -3.76 12.91 -20.22
N ILE A 79 -3.98 11.70 -20.71
CA ILE A 79 -5.14 10.87 -20.41
C ILE A 79 -4.63 9.59 -19.80
N ALA A 80 -5.02 9.33 -18.56
CA ALA A 80 -4.67 8.13 -17.83
C ALA A 80 -5.92 7.49 -17.23
N ALA A 81 -5.89 6.18 -17.03
CA ALA A 81 -6.95 5.45 -16.36
C ALA A 81 -6.36 4.58 -15.24
N ALA A 82 -7.08 4.45 -14.13
CA ALA A 82 -6.74 3.47 -13.10
C ALA A 82 -6.95 2.06 -13.63
N VAL A 83 -6.09 1.15 -13.23
CA VAL A 83 -6.18 -0.29 -13.53
C VAL A 83 -6.51 -1.07 -12.27
N ASN A 84 -6.97 -2.31 -12.43
CA ASN A 84 -7.29 -3.21 -11.31
C ASN A 84 -6.07 -3.94 -10.73
N LEU A 85 -4.87 -3.48 -11.07
CA LEU A 85 -3.62 -3.87 -10.41
C LEU A 85 -3.27 -2.79 -9.40
N ASP A 86 -3.04 -3.17 -8.17
CA ASP A 86 -2.81 -2.23 -7.08
C ASP A 86 -1.66 -2.66 -6.16
N ILE A 87 -1.18 -1.70 -5.39
CA ILE A 87 -0.35 -1.94 -4.22
C ILE A 87 -1.25 -1.83 -3.00
N ILE A 88 -1.23 -2.84 -2.14
CA ILE A 88 -1.91 -2.79 -0.84
C ILE A 88 -0.90 -2.53 0.26
N ALA A 89 -1.34 -1.82 1.31
CA ALA A 89 -0.52 -1.54 2.47
C ALA A 89 -1.30 -1.72 3.76
N VAL A 90 -0.61 -2.25 4.78
CA VAL A 90 -1.05 -2.27 6.17
C VAL A 90 -0.26 -1.20 6.91
N VAL A 91 -0.93 -0.25 7.52
CA VAL A 91 -0.30 0.92 8.13
C VAL A 91 -0.72 1.05 9.59
N ALA A 92 0.25 1.21 10.47
CA ALA A 92 0.05 1.55 11.87
C ALA A 92 0.74 2.88 12.21
N LYS A 93 0.12 3.64 13.12
CA LYS A 93 0.75 4.83 13.69
C LYS A 93 1.91 4.41 14.61
N ASN A 94 3.01 5.15 14.56
CA ASN A 94 4.07 5.11 15.56
C ASN A 94 4.30 6.50 16.14
N ASP A 95 5.05 6.59 17.24
CA ASP A 95 5.39 7.83 17.93
C ASP A 95 6.88 8.19 17.78
N GLU A 96 7.58 7.58 16.81
CA GLU A 96 9.04 7.71 16.62
C GLU A 96 9.45 8.89 15.73
N ASN A 97 8.51 9.57 15.07
CA ASN A 97 8.75 10.55 13.99
C ASN A 97 9.58 9.96 12.83
N VAL A 98 9.31 8.71 12.51
CA VAL A 98 9.91 7.97 11.40
C VAL A 98 8.80 7.33 10.59
N VAL A 99 8.88 7.39 9.25
CA VAL A 99 8.10 6.53 8.37
C VAL A 99 8.96 5.31 8.06
N ARG A 100 8.51 4.14 8.49
CA ARG A 100 9.19 2.87 8.20
C ARG A 100 8.38 2.10 7.18
N VAL A 101 8.98 1.77 6.05
CA VAL A 101 8.34 1.03 4.95
C VAL A 101 9.09 -0.28 4.73
N ILE A 102 8.32 -1.38 4.71
CA ILE A 102 8.83 -2.69 4.31
C ILE A 102 8.03 -3.11 3.08
N SER A 103 8.72 -3.24 1.95
CA SER A 103 8.12 -3.74 0.72
C SER A 103 8.29 -5.26 0.65
N HIS A 104 7.17 -6.00 0.65
CA HIS A 104 7.20 -7.45 0.53
C HIS A 104 7.86 -7.87 -0.79
N GLY A 105 8.78 -8.85 -0.72
CA GLY A 105 9.57 -9.31 -1.87
C GLY A 105 10.84 -8.48 -2.17
N PHE A 106 11.01 -7.35 -1.50
CA PHE A 106 12.22 -6.54 -1.59
C PHE A 106 12.88 -6.52 -0.21
N GLY A 107 13.91 -7.25 0.02
CA GLY A 107 14.56 -7.44 1.34
C GLY A 107 15.14 -6.18 2.01
N LYS A 108 14.55 -5.02 1.78
CA LYS A 108 14.99 -3.72 2.25
C LYS A 108 13.94 -3.07 3.15
N ILE A 109 14.41 -2.44 4.22
CA ILE A 109 13.61 -1.57 5.09
C ILE A 109 14.02 -0.14 4.76
N ASP A 110 13.07 0.70 4.41
CA ASP A 110 13.26 2.12 4.17
C ASP A 110 12.74 2.91 5.37
N ASP A 111 13.63 3.63 6.04
CA ASP A 111 13.32 4.52 7.17
C ASP A 111 13.50 5.97 6.75
N VAL A 112 12.43 6.76 6.84
CA VAL A 112 12.45 8.21 6.57
C VAL A 112 12.30 8.95 7.89
N ASN A 113 13.31 9.73 8.26
CA ASN A 113 13.29 10.54 9.47
C ASN A 113 12.50 11.83 9.23
N LEU A 114 11.38 12.00 9.94
CA LEU A 114 10.53 13.19 9.80
C LEU A 114 11.02 14.42 10.57
N ARG A 115 12.08 14.29 11.38
CA ARG A 115 12.68 15.43 12.11
C ARG A 115 13.65 16.24 11.26
N ASP A 116 14.21 15.63 10.23
CA ASP A 116 15.11 16.26 9.28
C ASP A 116 14.63 15.95 7.87
N LEU A 117 14.02 16.95 7.23
CA LEU A 117 13.49 16.84 5.87
C LEU A 117 14.42 17.50 4.85
N THR A 118 15.66 17.80 5.23
CA THR A 118 16.66 18.28 4.26
C THR A 118 17.09 17.14 3.34
N PRO A 119 17.31 17.41 2.04
CA PRO A 119 17.77 16.37 1.12
C PRO A 119 19.07 15.73 1.59
N GLN A 120 19.07 14.42 1.73
CA GLN A 120 20.24 13.66 2.13
C GLN A 120 20.95 13.06 0.90
N PRO A 121 22.28 13.16 0.78
CA PRO A 121 23.01 12.60 -0.37
C PRO A 121 22.78 11.09 -0.59
N VAL A 122 22.57 10.34 0.49
CA VAL A 122 22.29 8.91 0.45
C VAL A 122 20.92 8.59 -0.16
N GLU A 123 19.98 9.53 -0.10
CA GLU A 123 18.63 9.36 -0.65
C GLU A 123 18.61 9.48 -2.17
N ALA A 124 19.63 10.09 -2.78
CA ALA A 124 19.72 10.21 -4.25
C ALA A 124 19.77 8.84 -4.96
N GLU A 125 20.33 7.83 -4.30
CA GLU A 125 20.35 6.46 -4.83
C GLU A 125 19.01 5.71 -4.63
N HIS A 126 18.13 6.23 -3.77
CA HIS A 126 16.83 5.64 -3.41
C HIS A 126 15.65 6.48 -3.86
N SER A 127 15.90 7.60 -4.53
CA SER A 127 14.93 8.65 -4.82
C SER A 127 13.74 8.23 -5.69
N LEU A 128 13.86 7.16 -6.46
CA LEU A 128 12.75 6.67 -7.29
C LEU A 128 11.60 6.07 -6.49
N SER A 129 11.83 5.56 -5.29
CA SER A 129 10.77 5.05 -4.42
C SER A 129 10.13 6.13 -3.54
N LEU A 130 10.87 7.20 -3.23
CA LEU A 130 10.40 8.29 -2.36
C LEU A 130 9.72 9.42 -3.13
N ILE A 131 10.01 9.61 -4.42
CA ILE A 131 9.39 10.62 -5.28
C ILE A 131 7.94 10.28 -5.63
N HIS A 132 7.52 9.02 -5.43
CA HIS A 132 6.18 8.54 -5.79
C HIS A 132 5.27 8.26 -4.58
N ILE A 133 5.66 8.68 -3.39
CA ILE A 133 4.81 8.62 -2.19
C ILE A 133 4.20 10.05 -1.95
#